data_124141569ef99b91a40a54e4dc19d665
#
_entry.id   124141569ef99b91a40a54e4dc19d665
#
_cell.length_a   1.000
_cell.length_b   1.000
_cell.length_c   1.000
_cell.angle_alpha   90.00
_cell.angle_beta   90.00
_cell.angle_gamma   90.00
#
_symmetry.space_group_name_H-M   'P 1'
#
loop_
_entity.id
_entity.type
_entity.pdbx_description
1 polymer ?
#
loop_
_entity_poly.entity_id
_entity_poly.type
_entity_poly.pdbx_seq_one_letter_code
_entity_poly.pdbx_strand_id
1 'polypeptide(L)'
;RRTIEKNIQYLEYDSDFLVEIERYTSKGVDSFDKETQRTVAKRCLRYADPTFSIFKKAMSDDERYLLRELLTLVGQFDGLPELSTLEDLRARLQLSESKQIIDLSKNPLSNSNLFAQLFSAISHKQVIKIQYYRFDNINNHHDTIVHPYLLKEYNRRWYLICAAESDHKLLTFALDRIISIETLPAHVYKEYNENLQERYEDIVGVTLYEDKPIEHIVFWVSDE
;
A
#
# COMPACT_ATOMS: atom_id res chain seq x y z
N ARG A 1 30.90 9.66 -16.97
CA ARG A 1 31.10 8.98 -18.28
C ARG A 1 31.27 7.46 -18.08
N ARG A 2 32.22 6.99 -17.27
CA ARG A 2 32.42 5.57 -16.96
C ARG A 2 31.18 4.85 -16.42
N THR A 3 30.34 5.52 -15.63
CA THR A 3 29.12 4.95 -15.06
C THR A 3 28.06 4.71 -16.14
N ILE A 4 27.90 5.65 -17.07
CA ILE A 4 26.95 5.51 -18.19
C ILE A 4 27.34 4.36 -19.10
N GLU A 5 28.62 4.26 -19.44
CA GLU A 5 29.15 3.17 -20.28
C GLU A 5 28.95 1.79 -19.64
N LYS A 6 29.14 1.68 -18.32
CA LYS A 6 28.86 0.45 -17.57
C LYS A 6 27.38 0.09 -17.58
N ASN A 7 26.49 1.07 -17.39
CA ASN A 7 25.05 0.83 -17.42
C ASN A 7 24.57 0.40 -18.81
N ILE A 8 25.16 0.95 -19.87
CA ILE A 8 24.88 0.54 -21.25
C ILE A 8 25.32 -0.91 -21.48
N GLN A 9 26.56 -1.26 -21.09
CA GLN A 9 27.04 -2.63 -21.19
C GLN A 9 26.17 -3.61 -20.39
N TYR A 10 25.76 -3.23 -19.20
CA TYR A 10 24.86 -4.05 -18.39
C TYR A 10 23.53 -4.32 -19.12
N LEU A 11 22.93 -3.30 -19.75
CA LEU A 11 21.69 -3.47 -20.50
C LEU A 11 21.88 -4.34 -21.76
N GLU A 12 23.01 -4.24 -22.44
CA GLU A 12 23.28 -4.99 -23.68
C GLU A 12 23.65 -6.48 -23.41
N TYR A 13 24.36 -6.77 -22.32
CA TYR A 13 25.00 -8.09 -22.16
C TYR A 13 24.69 -8.80 -20.85
N ASP A 14 24.45 -8.09 -19.77
CA ASP A 14 24.38 -8.66 -18.42
C ASP A 14 22.96 -8.62 -17.82
N SER A 15 22.04 -7.87 -18.43
CA SER A 15 20.66 -7.80 -17.95
C SER A 15 19.78 -8.86 -18.61
N ASP A 16 18.69 -9.24 -17.93
CA ASP A 16 17.66 -10.11 -18.49
C ASP A 16 16.98 -9.51 -19.73
N PHE A 17 17.24 -8.25 -20.04
CA PHE A 17 16.63 -7.54 -21.15
C PHE A 17 17.35 -7.78 -22.48
N LEU A 18 18.67 -8.03 -22.48
CA LEU A 18 19.53 -8.21 -23.66
C LEU A 18 19.22 -7.20 -24.78
N VAL A 19 19.25 -5.93 -24.43
CA VAL A 19 18.75 -4.85 -25.27
C VAL A 19 19.74 -4.54 -26.38
N GLU A 20 19.29 -4.54 -27.62
CA GLU A 20 20.08 -4.06 -28.75
C GLU A 20 20.08 -2.53 -28.77
N ILE A 21 21.28 -1.92 -28.67
CA ILE A 21 21.48 -0.47 -28.67
C ILE A 21 22.23 -0.06 -29.95
N GLU A 22 21.54 0.71 -30.78
CA GLU A 22 22.14 1.31 -31.97
C GLU A 22 23.00 2.53 -31.64
N ARG A 23 24.21 2.55 -32.19
CA ARG A 23 25.14 3.68 -32.08
C ARG A 23 25.16 4.44 -33.36
N TYR A 24 24.75 5.70 -33.37
CA TYR A 24 24.74 6.54 -34.55
C TYR A 24 25.37 7.92 -34.30
N THR A 25 25.67 8.62 -35.35
CA THR A 25 26.24 9.97 -35.30
C THR A 25 25.21 10.97 -35.79
N SER A 26 24.79 11.87 -34.91
CA SER A 26 23.85 12.94 -35.26
C SER A 26 24.61 14.16 -35.76
N LYS A 27 24.14 14.70 -36.87
CA LYS A 27 24.58 15.99 -37.42
C LYS A 27 23.34 16.86 -37.57
N GLY A 28 23.23 17.97 -36.85
CA GLY A 28 22.05 18.85 -36.91
C GLY A 28 22.06 19.93 -35.83
N VAL A 29 20.94 20.59 -35.66
CA VAL A 29 20.76 21.69 -34.68
C VAL A 29 21.12 21.28 -33.26
N ASP A 30 20.77 20.04 -32.90
CA ASP A 30 21.08 19.48 -31.56
C ASP A 30 22.55 19.14 -31.36
N SER A 31 23.35 19.21 -32.44
CA SER A 31 24.80 18.97 -32.42
C SER A 31 25.61 20.26 -32.37
N PHE A 32 24.95 21.43 -32.29
CA PHE A 32 25.62 22.72 -32.29
C PHE A 32 26.27 22.98 -30.94
N ASP A 33 27.57 23.19 -30.98
CA ASP A 33 28.35 23.59 -29.83
C ASP A 33 28.35 25.12 -29.69
N LYS A 34 27.78 25.62 -28.61
CA LYS A 34 27.65 27.06 -28.34
C LYS A 34 28.98 27.76 -28.06
N GLU A 35 29.96 27.02 -27.51
CA GLU A 35 31.28 27.59 -27.19
C GLU A 35 32.16 27.75 -28.42
N THR A 36 32.12 26.76 -29.33
CA THR A 36 32.94 26.77 -30.53
C THR A 36 32.22 27.34 -31.77
N GLN A 37 30.91 27.60 -31.66
CA GLN A 37 30.04 28.04 -32.75
C GLN A 37 30.09 27.14 -33.98
N ARG A 38 30.35 25.84 -33.80
CA ARG A 38 30.47 24.86 -34.88
C ARG A 38 29.51 23.70 -34.68
N THR A 39 29.05 23.13 -35.78
CA THR A 39 28.29 21.88 -35.72
C THR A 39 29.24 20.73 -35.47
N VAL A 40 29.12 20.06 -34.31
CA VAL A 40 29.96 18.96 -33.93
C VAL A 40 29.14 17.66 -34.07
N ALA A 41 29.76 16.63 -34.66
CA ALA A 41 29.17 15.32 -34.74
C ALA A 41 29.09 14.68 -33.32
N LYS A 42 27.87 14.48 -32.83
CA LYS A 42 27.64 13.82 -31.53
C LYS A 42 27.39 12.34 -31.73
N ARG A 43 28.06 11.51 -30.93
CA ARG A 43 27.72 10.09 -30.80
C ARG A 43 26.47 9.97 -29.97
N CYS A 44 25.43 9.41 -30.55
CA CYS A 44 24.14 9.18 -29.94
C CYS A 44 23.86 7.68 -29.82
N LEU A 45 23.03 7.33 -28.85
CA LEU A 45 22.56 5.99 -28.62
C LEU A 45 21.05 5.99 -28.66
N ARG A 46 20.46 4.96 -29.21
CA ARG A 46 19.02 4.70 -29.11
C ARG A 46 18.78 3.20 -29.02
N TYR A 47 17.66 2.81 -28.51
CA TYR A 47 17.21 1.43 -28.60
C TYR A 47 16.93 1.07 -30.07
N ALA A 48 17.35 -0.10 -30.51
CA ALA A 48 17.05 -0.60 -31.86
C ALA A 48 15.54 -0.76 -32.06
N ASP A 49 14.85 -1.25 -31.03
CA ASP A 49 13.40 -1.24 -30.97
C ASP A 49 12.90 0.07 -30.32
N PRO A 50 12.24 0.98 -31.09
CA PRO A 50 11.72 2.23 -30.55
C PRO A 50 10.56 2.04 -29.55
N THR A 51 9.95 0.87 -29.51
CA THR A 51 8.88 0.51 -28.55
C THR A 51 9.44 -0.05 -27.26
N PHE A 52 10.72 -0.39 -27.22
CA PHE A 52 11.37 -0.92 -26.05
C PHE A 52 11.39 0.09 -24.88
N SER A 53 11.12 -0.40 -23.70
CA SER A 53 11.30 0.33 -22.46
C SER A 53 11.75 -0.66 -21.38
N ILE A 54 12.76 -0.31 -20.59
CA ILE A 54 13.18 -1.11 -19.41
C ILE A 54 12.04 -1.33 -18.40
N PHE A 55 11.02 -0.49 -18.45
CA PHE A 55 9.80 -0.62 -17.66
C PHE A 55 8.72 -1.46 -18.35
N LYS A 56 8.95 -1.86 -19.59
CA LYS A 56 8.09 -2.77 -20.36
C LYS A 56 8.78 -4.12 -20.53
N LYS A 57 9.26 -4.76 -19.45
CA LYS A 57 9.36 -6.22 -19.50
C LYS A 57 7.95 -6.67 -19.79
N ALA A 58 7.74 -7.23 -20.97
CA ALA A 58 6.42 -7.71 -21.36
C ALA A 58 6.01 -8.73 -20.31
N MET A 59 5.09 -8.31 -19.43
CA MET A 59 4.47 -9.25 -18.49
C MET A 59 3.88 -10.38 -19.32
N SER A 60 4.11 -11.61 -18.89
CA SER A 60 3.44 -12.75 -19.48
C SER A 60 1.91 -12.58 -19.37
N ASP A 61 1.16 -13.28 -20.18
CA ASP A 61 -0.30 -13.21 -20.12
C ASP A 61 -0.82 -13.66 -18.75
N ASP A 62 -0.15 -14.62 -18.09
CA ASP A 62 -0.47 -15.07 -16.74
C ASP A 62 -0.19 -13.97 -15.69
N GLU A 63 0.94 -13.26 -15.79
CA GLU A 63 1.25 -12.14 -14.90
C GLU A 63 0.27 -10.98 -15.07
N ARG A 64 -0.12 -10.68 -16.32
CA ARG A 64 -1.14 -9.68 -16.63
C ARG A 64 -2.50 -10.08 -16.07
N TYR A 65 -2.88 -11.36 -16.23
CA TYR A 65 -4.11 -11.89 -15.68
C TYR A 65 -4.11 -11.76 -14.16
N LEU A 66 -3.07 -12.25 -13.49
CA LEU A 66 -2.96 -12.18 -12.03
C LEU A 66 -3.01 -10.72 -11.52
N LEU A 67 -2.25 -9.83 -12.15
CA LEU A 67 -2.24 -8.42 -11.75
C LEU A 67 -3.61 -7.77 -11.92
N ARG A 68 -4.31 -8.06 -13.01
CA ARG A 68 -5.67 -7.58 -13.26
C ARG A 68 -6.64 -8.03 -12.15
N GLU A 69 -6.59 -9.33 -11.79
CA GLU A 69 -7.45 -9.89 -10.74
C GLU A 69 -7.12 -9.26 -9.37
N LEU A 70 -5.84 -9.09 -9.05
CA LEU A 70 -5.41 -8.42 -7.81
C LEU A 70 -5.89 -6.97 -7.75
N LEU A 71 -5.75 -6.21 -8.84
CA LEU A 71 -6.24 -4.82 -8.89
C LEU A 71 -7.76 -4.75 -8.80
N THR A 72 -8.47 -5.75 -9.35
CA THR A 72 -9.93 -5.85 -9.23
C THR A 72 -10.36 -6.15 -7.79
N LEU A 73 -9.64 -7.04 -7.11
CA LEU A 73 -9.87 -7.36 -5.71
C LEU A 73 -9.62 -6.15 -4.80
N VAL A 74 -8.47 -5.50 -4.98
CA VAL A 74 -8.10 -4.30 -4.21
C VAL A 74 -9.07 -3.15 -4.48
N GLY A 75 -9.56 -2.99 -5.70
CA GLY A 75 -10.57 -1.99 -6.05
C GLY A 75 -11.93 -2.19 -5.37
N GLN A 76 -12.17 -3.32 -4.68
CA GLN A 76 -13.38 -3.52 -3.88
C GLN A 76 -13.32 -2.82 -2.51
N PHE A 77 -12.14 -2.39 -2.08
CA PHE A 77 -11.99 -1.59 -0.86
C PHE A 77 -12.32 -0.13 -1.15
N ASP A 78 -13.55 0.29 -0.86
CA ASP A 78 -13.95 1.68 -1.00
C ASP A 78 -13.25 2.57 0.04
N GLY A 79 -12.81 3.76 -0.37
CA GLY A 79 -12.37 4.82 0.55
C GLY A 79 -10.87 4.91 0.81
N LEU A 80 -10.02 4.16 0.11
CA LEU A 80 -8.58 4.40 0.10
C LEU A 80 -8.24 5.47 -0.97
N PRO A 81 -7.75 6.65 -0.60
CA PRO A 81 -7.37 7.69 -1.58
C PRO A 81 -6.29 7.21 -2.53
N GLU A 82 -5.40 6.34 -2.05
CA GLU A 82 -4.35 5.71 -2.84
C GLU A 82 -4.93 4.84 -3.97
N LEU A 83 -6.16 4.33 -3.80
CA LEU A 83 -6.85 3.55 -4.82
C LEU A 83 -7.37 4.41 -5.98
N SER A 84 -7.47 5.73 -5.81
CA SER A 84 -7.79 6.64 -6.93
C SER A 84 -6.76 6.56 -8.05
N THR A 85 -5.53 6.17 -7.73
CA THR A 85 -4.45 5.96 -8.70
C THR A 85 -4.51 4.60 -9.39
N LEU A 86 -5.37 3.67 -8.95
CA LEU A 86 -5.49 2.34 -9.56
C LEU A 86 -6.04 2.39 -10.98
N GLU A 87 -6.98 3.29 -11.25
CA GLU A 87 -7.50 3.48 -12.60
C GLU A 87 -6.41 4.00 -13.55
N ASP A 88 -5.59 4.95 -13.09
CA ASP A 88 -4.44 5.42 -13.84
C ASP A 88 -3.41 4.31 -14.05
N LEU A 89 -3.19 3.48 -13.04
CA LEU A 89 -2.28 2.34 -13.12
C LEU A 89 -2.81 1.30 -14.12
N ARG A 90 -4.10 0.97 -14.07
CA ARG A 90 -4.75 0.07 -15.05
C ARG A 90 -4.60 0.59 -16.46
N ALA A 91 -4.88 1.87 -16.68
CA ALA A 91 -4.75 2.52 -17.98
C ALA A 91 -3.30 2.48 -18.50
N ARG A 92 -2.33 2.81 -17.65
CA ARG A 92 -0.90 2.77 -17.99
C ARG A 92 -0.40 1.36 -18.32
N LEU A 93 -0.89 0.34 -17.62
CA LEU A 93 -0.54 -1.05 -17.85
C LEU A 93 -1.38 -1.70 -18.96
N GLN A 94 -2.32 -0.95 -19.56
CA GLN A 94 -3.23 -1.43 -20.60
C GLN A 94 -4.02 -2.69 -20.18
N LEU A 95 -4.42 -2.75 -18.91
CA LEU A 95 -5.20 -3.85 -18.38
C LEU A 95 -6.69 -3.59 -18.63
N SER A 96 -7.34 -4.51 -19.34
CA SER A 96 -8.80 -4.46 -19.52
C SER A 96 -9.50 -4.69 -18.18
N GLU A 97 -10.73 -4.19 -18.05
CA GLU A 97 -11.58 -4.55 -16.91
C GLU A 97 -11.82 -6.06 -16.89
N SER A 98 -11.74 -6.67 -15.70
CA SER A 98 -12.09 -8.06 -15.51
C SER A 98 -13.52 -8.18 -14.99
N LYS A 99 -14.19 -9.27 -15.36
CA LYS A 99 -15.44 -9.64 -14.71
C LYS A 99 -15.13 -9.97 -13.25
N GLN A 100 -15.80 -9.32 -12.32
CA GLN A 100 -15.68 -9.63 -10.90
C GLN A 100 -16.03 -11.09 -10.64
N ILE A 101 -15.04 -11.88 -10.22
CA ILE A 101 -15.19 -13.31 -9.90
C ILE A 101 -15.37 -13.48 -8.39
N ILE A 102 -14.73 -12.63 -7.59
CA ILE A 102 -14.82 -12.63 -6.13
C ILE A 102 -15.62 -11.42 -5.71
N ASP A 103 -16.71 -11.65 -4.99
CA ASP A 103 -17.50 -10.62 -4.35
C ASP A 103 -17.24 -10.66 -2.85
N LEU A 104 -16.52 -9.65 -2.36
CA LEU A 104 -16.34 -9.46 -0.93
C LEU A 104 -17.57 -8.75 -0.38
N SER A 105 -18.18 -9.32 0.66
CA SER A 105 -19.31 -8.68 1.33
C SER A 105 -18.94 -7.25 1.72
N LYS A 106 -19.40 -6.28 0.95
CA LYS A 106 -19.22 -4.87 1.24
C LYS A 106 -20.03 -4.51 2.47
N ASN A 107 -19.35 -4.22 3.56
CA ASN A 107 -19.96 -3.38 4.58
C ASN A 107 -19.64 -1.94 4.16
N PRO A 108 -20.62 -1.11 3.79
CA PRO A 108 -20.32 0.27 3.49
C PRO A 108 -19.63 0.85 4.72
N LEU A 109 -18.36 1.18 4.58
CA LEU A 109 -17.62 1.92 5.59
C LEU A 109 -18.36 3.22 5.82
N SER A 110 -19.06 3.31 6.94
CA SER A 110 -19.81 4.51 7.32
C SER A 110 -18.92 5.76 7.34
N ASN A 111 -17.59 5.56 7.38
CA ASN A 111 -16.54 6.58 7.44
C ASN A 111 -15.33 6.20 6.58
N SER A 112 -15.51 6.06 5.27
CA SER A 112 -14.41 5.72 4.33
C SER A 112 -13.21 6.67 4.44
N ASN A 113 -13.46 7.96 4.68
CA ASN A 113 -12.41 8.96 4.86
C ASN A 113 -11.54 8.68 6.10
N LEU A 114 -12.11 8.12 7.18
CA LEU A 114 -11.34 7.77 8.38
C LEU A 114 -10.46 6.55 8.15
N PHE A 115 -10.93 5.59 7.36
CA PHE A 115 -10.13 4.42 7.01
C PHE A 115 -8.84 4.84 6.29
N ALA A 116 -8.96 5.71 5.30
CA ALA A 116 -7.83 6.24 4.56
C ALA A 116 -6.83 6.99 5.45
N GLN A 117 -7.34 7.86 6.34
CA GLN A 117 -6.50 8.59 7.28
C GLN A 117 -5.75 7.63 8.23
N LEU A 118 -6.43 6.61 8.74
CA LEU A 118 -5.82 5.59 9.60
C LEU A 118 -4.78 4.77 8.84
N PHE A 119 -5.09 4.33 7.63
CA PHE A 119 -4.15 3.61 6.79
C PHE A 119 -2.87 4.44 6.53
N SER A 120 -3.04 5.71 6.19
CA SER A 120 -1.92 6.64 6.01
C SER A 120 -1.13 6.83 7.30
N ALA A 121 -1.79 7.01 8.43
CA ALA A 121 -1.13 7.19 9.73
C ALA A 121 -0.30 5.95 10.14
N ILE A 122 -0.81 4.74 9.90
CA ILE A 122 -0.08 3.49 10.14
C ILE A 122 1.12 3.38 9.20
N SER A 123 0.91 3.59 7.90
CA SER A 123 1.96 3.46 6.87
C SER A 123 3.12 4.43 7.09
N HIS A 124 2.81 5.65 7.55
CA HIS A 124 3.82 6.68 7.81
C HIS A 124 4.26 6.76 9.28
N LYS A 125 3.85 5.80 10.12
CA LYS A 125 4.20 5.75 11.54
C LYS A 125 3.92 7.06 12.27
N GLN A 126 2.69 7.55 12.16
CA GLN A 126 2.26 8.81 12.75
C GLN A 126 1.45 8.58 14.02
N VAL A 127 1.74 9.38 15.06
CA VAL A 127 0.91 9.42 16.26
C VAL A 127 -0.36 10.22 15.96
N ILE A 128 -1.49 9.72 16.44
CA ILE A 128 -2.79 10.33 16.20
C ILE A 128 -3.55 10.58 17.51
N LYS A 129 -4.37 11.61 17.50
CA LYS A 129 -5.39 11.85 18.51
C LYS A 129 -6.72 11.40 17.93
N ILE A 130 -7.42 10.54 18.64
CA ILE A 130 -8.73 10.02 18.27
C ILE A 130 -9.77 10.60 19.21
N GLN A 131 -10.86 11.12 18.64
CA GLN A 131 -12.07 11.40 19.38
C GLN A 131 -13.04 10.23 19.19
N TYR A 132 -13.45 9.60 20.29
CA TYR A 132 -14.20 8.36 20.30
C TYR A 132 -15.38 8.39 21.26
N TYR A 133 -16.51 7.79 20.89
CA TYR A 133 -17.64 7.62 21.80
C TYR A 133 -17.86 6.16 22.18
N ARG A 134 -18.27 5.93 23.42
CA ARG A 134 -18.58 4.60 23.95
C ARG A 134 -20.00 4.20 23.57
N PHE A 135 -20.25 2.89 23.53
CA PHE A 135 -21.56 2.35 23.14
C PHE A 135 -22.70 2.75 24.10
N ASP A 136 -22.39 2.91 25.36
CA ASP A 136 -23.33 3.23 26.43
C ASP A 136 -23.75 4.72 26.46
N ASN A 137 -22.95 5.61 25.86
CA ASN A 137 -23.25 7.04 25.88
C ASN A 137 -22.65 7.78 24.67
N ILE A 138 -23.46 7.98 23.64
CA ILE A 138 -23.06 8.68 22.40
C ILE A 138 -22.63 10.14 22.65
N ASN A 139 -23.17 10.76 23.71
CA ASN A 139 -22.87 12.17 24.01
C ASN A 139 -21.57 12.34 24.81
N ASN A 140 -20.97 11.26 25.29
CA ASN A 140 -19.72 11.31 26.05
C ASN A 140 -18.56 10.93 25.15
N HIS A 141 -17.85 11.93 24.68
CA HIS A 141 -16.69 11.80 23.81
C HIS A 141 -15.39 11.78 24.63
N HIS A 142 -14.50 10.88 24.29
CA HIS A 142 -13.19 10.78 24.89
C HIS A 142 -12.10 11.02 23.85
N ASP A 143 -11.17 11.89 24.16
CA ASP A 143 -9.99 12.12 23.36
C ASP A 143 -8.87 11.20 23.86
N THR A 144 -8.23 10.48 22.96
CA THR A 144 -7.13 9.58 23.30
C THR A 144 -6.01 9.72 22.27
N ILE A 145 -4.78 9.88 22.74
CA ILE A 145 -3.59 9.89 21.89
C ILE A 145 -3.07 8.46 21.78
N VAL A 146 -2.86 8.01 20.56
CA VAL A 146 -2.50 6.61 20.29
C VAL A 146 -1.46 6.47 19.18
N HIS A 147 -0.73 5.35 19.24
CA HIS A 147 0.16 4.86 18.20
C HIS A 147 -0.60 3.79 17.41
N PRO A 148 -1.04 4.07 16.18
CA PRO A 148 -1.84 3.13 15.38
C PRO A 148 -0.94 2.05 14.76
N TYR A 149 -1.37 0.77 14.80
CA TYR A 149 -0.55 -0.36 14.31
C TYR A 149 -1.22 -1.19 13.23
N LEU A 150 -2.51 -1.50 13.38
CA LEU A 150 -3.19 -2.45 12.51
C LEU A 150 -4.67 -2.10 12.34
N LEU A 151 -5.15 -2.23 11.11
CA LEU A 151 -6.58 -2.25 10.80
C LEU A 151 -7.01 -3.71 10.64
N LYS A 152 -7.93 -4.16 11.51
CA LYS A 152 -8.46 -5.52 11.52
C LYS A 152 -9.95 -5.51 11.19
N GLU A 153 -10.33 -6.29 10.19
CA GLU A 153 -11.73 -6.59 9.91
C GLU A 153 -12.16 -7.81 10.73
N TYR A 154 -13.32 -7.72 11.36
CA TYR A 154 -13.99 -8.83 12.04
C TYR A 154 -15.50 -8.65 11.99
N ASN A 155 -16.22 -9.67 11.57
CA ASN A 155 -17.68 -9.65 11.45
C ASN A 155 -18.20 -8.41 10.68
N ARG A 156 -17.58 -8.11 9.55
CA ARG A 156 -17.94 -6.98 8.68
C ARG A 156 -17.79 -5.61 9.35
N ARG A 157 -16.98 -5.50 10.39
CA ARG A 157 -16.65 -4.22 11.03
C ARG A 157 -15.14 -4.07 11.08
N TRP A 158 -14.71 -2.83 10.88
CA TRP A 158 -13.31 -2.48 10.96
C TRP A 158 -12.94 -1.97 12.35
N TYR A 159 -11.77 -2.34 12.79
CA TYR A 159 -11.21 -2.00 14.08
C TYR A 159 -9.79 -1.50 13.91
N LEU A 160 -9.46 -0.44 14.65
CA LEU A 160 -8.10 0.03 14.81
C LEU A 160 -7.50 -0.63 16.05
N ILE A 161 -6.37 -1.29 15.90
CA ILE A 161 -5.53 -1.77 16.98
C ILE A 161 -4.37 -0.79 17.12
N CYS A 162 -4.19 -0.28 18.34
CA CYS A 162 -3.23 0.77 18.64
C CYS A 162 -2.75 0.64 20.08
N ALA A 163 -1.73 1.41 20.47
CA ALA A 163 -1.37 1.56 21.88
C ALA A 163 -1.64 2.99 22.37
N ALA A 164 -2.06 3.11 23.62
CA ALA A 164 -2.20 4.42 24.25
C ALA A 164 -0.83 5.08 24.48
N GLU A 165 -0.75 6.39 24.26
CA GLU A 165 0.47 7.17 24.55
C GLU A 165 0.83 7.12 26.04
N SER A 166 -0.16 7.08 26.94
CA SER A 166 0.00 7.19 28.39
C SER A 166 0.70 6.01 29.04
N ASP A 167 0.28 4.78 28.72
CA ASP A 167 0.74 3.56 29.39
C ASP A 167 1.12 2.43 28.42
N HIS A 168 1.06 2.73 27.14
CA HIS A 168 1.41 1.84 26.03
C HIS A 168 0.59 0.53 26.00
N LYS A 169 -0.57 0.52 26.62
CA LYS A 169 -1.50 -0.60 26.56
C LYS A 169 -2.18 -0.67 25.22
N LEU A 170 -2.40 -1.91 24.74
CA LEU A 170 -3.17 -2.14 23.52
C LEU A 170 -4.64 -1.77 23.72
N LEU A 171 -5.13 -1.00 22.79
CA LEU A 171 -6.52 -0.57 22.68
C LEU A 171 -7.09 -0.98 21.34
N THR A 172 -8.39 -1.25 21.35
CA THR A 172 -9.13 -1.57 20.11
C THR A 172 -10.30 -0.61 19.97
N PHE A 173 -10.30 0.15 18.87
CA PHE A 173 -11.37 1.10 18.54
C PHE A 173 -12.13 0.64 17.30
N ALA A 174 -13.46 0.55 17.40
CA ALA A 174 -14.31 0.31 16.24
C ALA A 174 -14.39 1.59 15.40
N LEU A 175 -14.11 1.49 14.09
CA LEU A 175 -14.02 2.66 13.20
C LEU A 175 -15.32 3.44 13.10
N ASP A 176 -16.46 2.76 13.17
CA ASP A 176 -17.78 3.36 13.16
C ASP A 176 -18.12 4.22 14.38
N ARG A 177 -17.25 4.19 15.41
CA ARG A 177 -17.37 5.02 16.61
C ARG A 177 -16.30 6.10 16.74
N ILE A 178 -15.40 6.16 15.78
CA ILE A 178 -14.43 7.25 15.69
C ILE A 178 -15.12 8.46 15.07
N ILE A 179 -15.08 9.59 15.76
CA ILE A 179 -15.69 10.85 15.31
C ILE A 179 -14.71 11.62 14.44
N SER A 180 -13.48 11.75 14.93
CA SER A 180 -12.43 12.49 14.24
C SER A 180 -11.05 11.96 14.58
N ILE A 181 -10.11 12.22 13.68
CA ILE A 181 -8.70 11.87 13.80
C ILE A 181 -7.89 13.12 13.52
N GLU A 182 -6.89 13.37 14.35
CA GLU A 182 -5.91 14.43 14.18
C GLU A 182 -4.50 13.85 14.27
N THR A 183 -3.65 14.10 13.29
CA THR A 183 -2.24 13.70 13.32
C THR A 183 -1.43 14.64 14.19
N LEU A 184 -0.54 14.07 15.02
CA LEU A 184 0.30 14.80 15.96
C LEU A 184 1.78 14.67 15.58
N PRO A 185 2.29 15.46 14.63
CA PRO A 185 3.66 15.31 14.12
C PRO A 185 4.75 15.62 15.14
N ALA A 186 4.40 16.31 16.23
CA ALA A 186 5.34 16.59 17.33
C ALA A 186 5.58 15.41 18.27
N HIS A 187 4.74 14.37 18.19
CA HIS A 187 4.85 13.17 19.03
C HIS A 187 5.73 12.12 18.37
N VAL A 188 6.58 11.47 19.18
CA VAL A 188 7.45 10.38 18.72
C VAL A 188 6.67 9.08 18.66
N TYR A 189 6.58 8.49 17.46
CA TYR A 189 5.91 7.21 17.29
C TYR A 189 6.68 6.08 17.99
N LYS A 190 5.97 5.26 18.75
CA LYS A 190 6.51 4.08 19.42
C LYS A 190 6.02 2.84 18.68
N GLU A 191 6.94 1.98 18.27
CA GLU A 191 6.61 0.71 17.65
C GLU A 191 6.13 -0.31 18.69
N TYR A 192 5.31 -1.24 18.25
CA TYR A 192 4.96 -2.40 19.05
C TYR A 192 5.91 -3.54 18.70
N ASN A 193 6.54 -4.12 19.71
CA ASN A 193 7.66 -5.06 19.51
C ASN A 193 7.23 -6.49 19.18
N GLU A 194 5.94 -6.82 19.36
CA GLU A 194 5.42 -8.15 19.09
C GLU A 194 4.68 -8.21 17.76
N ASN A 195 4.61 -9.40 17.16
CA ASN A 195 3.81 -9.62 15.97
C ASN A 195 2.32 -9.63 16.32
N LEU A 196 1.64 -8.53 16.04
CA LEU A 196 0.21 -8.42 16.32
C LEU A 196 -0.64 -9.42 15.55
N GLN A 197 -0.22 -9.86 14.36
CA GLN A 197 -0.97 -10.86 13.60
C GLN A 197 -0.98 -12.19 14.33
N GLU A 198 0.18 -12.69 14.76
CA GLU A 198 0.29 -13.92 15.56
C GLU A 198 -0.51 -13.83 16.87
N ARG A 199 -0.44 -12.66 17.51
CA ARG A 199 -1.13 -12.44 18.79
C ARG A 199 -2.66 -12.49 18.69
N TYR A 200 -3.19 -12.20 17.49
CA TYR A 200 -4.64 -12.25 17.20
C TYR A 200 -5.10 -13.54 16.52
N GLU A 201 -4.21 -14.53 16.27
CA GLU A 201 -4.58 -15.82 15.65
C GLU A 201 -5.46 -16.66 16.57
N ASP A 202 -5.15 -16.68 17.87
CA ASP A 202 -5.87 -17.46 18.89
C ASP A 202 -7.10 -16.74 19.47
N ILE A 203 -7.47 -15.59 18.92
CA ILE A 203 -8.55 -14.77 19.46
C ILE A 203 -9.78 -14.82 18.55
N VAL A 204 -10.89 -15.27 19.11
CA VAL A 204 -12.21 -15.12 18.51
C VAL A 204 -12.72 -13.71 18.81
N GLY A 205 -12.53 -12.80 17.88
CA GLY A 205 -12.92 -11.39 18.06
C GLY A 205 -11.79 -10.39 17.82
N VAL A 206 -11.87 -9.27 18.52
CA VAL A 206 -10.95 -8.13 18.36
C VAL A 206 -10.42 -7.59 19.69
N THR A 207 -10.82 -8.18 20.81
CA THR A 207 -10.39 -7.72 22.13
C THR A 207 -9.37 -8.69 22.71
N LEU A 208 -8.20 -8.18 22.97
CA LEU A 208 -7.14 -8.91 23.69
C LEU A 208 -7.24 -8.61 25.17
N TYR A 209 -7.27 -9.64 25.98
CA TYR A 209 -7.17 -9.55 27.45
C TYR A 209 -5.78 -10.02 27.84
N GLU A 210 -4.88 -9.08 28.16
CA GLU A 210 -3.48 -9.39 28.50
C GLU A 210 -3.34 -10.29 29.75
N ASP A 211 -4.33 -10.22 30.64
CA ASP A 211 -4.31 -10.93 31.92
C ASP A 211 -4.98 -12.32 31.87
N LYS A 212 -5.48 -12.75 30.72
CA LYS A 212 -6.19 -14.04 30.60
C LYS A 212 -5.36 -15.05 29.78
N PRO A 213 -5.17 -16.27 30.30
CA PRO A 213 -4.56 -17.35 29.55
C PRO A 213 -5.50 -17.80 28.41
N ILE A 214 -4.89 -18.42 27.39
CA ILE A 214 -5.64 -19.08 26.30
C ILE A 214 -6.41 -20.25 26.89
N GLU A 215 -7.72 -20.30 26.64
CA GLU A 215 -8.60 -21.39 27.11
C GLU A 215 -8.72 -22.45 25.99
N HIS A 216 -8.53 -23.71 26.37
CA HIS A 216 -8.80 -24.83 25.46
C HIS A 216 -10.27 -25.24 25.58
N ILE A 217 -11.02 -25.00 24.48
CA ILE A 217 -12.44 -25.38 24.42
C ILE A 217 -12.55 -26.68 23.63
N VAL A 218 -13.13 -27.70 24.26
CA VAL A 218 -13.39 -29.00 23.63
C VAL A 218 -14.88 -29.13 23.34
N PHE A 219 -15.23 -29.32 22.09
CA PHE A 219 -16.61 -29.58 21.66
C PHE A 219 -16.81 -31.04 21.35
N TRP A 220 -17.92 -31.59 21.82
CA TRP A 220 -18.44 -32.85 21.36
C TRP A 220 -19.44 -32.58 20.23
N VAL A 221 -19.23 -33.21 19.10
CA VAL A 221 -20.15 -33.11 17.94
C VAL A 221 -20.68 -34.51 17.66
N SER A 222 -22.01 -34.68 17.57
CA SER A 222 -22.60 -35.94 17.13
C SER A 222 -22.41 -36.12 15.64
N ASP A 223 -22.31 -37.38 15.20
CA ASP A 223 -22.16 -37.77 13.78
C ASP A 223 -23.50 -37.72 12.99
N GLU A 224 -24.48 -36.91 13.37
CA GLU A 224 -25.77 -36.77 12.67
C GLU A 224 -25.71 -35.76 11.54
#